data_329e60b2944682cf9dafe6058bb25ba4
#
_entry.id   329e60b2944682cf9dafe6058bb25ba4
#
_cell.length_a   1.000
_cell.length_b   1.000
_cell.length_c   1.000
_cell.angle_alpha   90.00
_cell.angle_beta   90.00
_cell.angle_gamma   90.00
#
_symmetry.space_group_name_H-M   'P 1'
#
loop_
_entity.id
_entity.type
_entity.pdbx_description
1 polymer ?
#
loop_
_entity_poly.entity_id
_entity_poly.type
_entity_poly.pdbx_seq_one_letter_code
_entity_poly.pdbx_strand_id
1 'polypeptide(L)'
;MQKLWNRNFTILTIGSFISALGSACAGIGFGFLVYRETGSPLTLALFTVANIIPRMITAFLAGPFVDRHSRTKIIYTLDFISATSFTLIAVILFSGYFNVLIFTALAAVFGIIDTIYQLAFMSLFPDTIPDGQFSRAYSLSSLIWPLTAAVMAPIAAYMIGHYVYGIAILMAFNAATYLVAALFETTMRIKEKLNDKPVERFQFIADMREGFGYYKTEKGLLGIGLLFMFFSIGWAAHDLLLMPWFVNHEVFTLQNYSFLITANSVGRIIGGIAHYTFTYPAKKRLAIAVTVYFSIEILSASMLFMPYAVMIAMSGLSGLLAVTSFNIRMSATQAYLPPTMRGRINSAQGLLSNLGTIAGCLAVGVIAQYSGLNYRLILLFVAAITISAIFLFPIRMKKEFRTIYNAEGRRT
;
A
#
# COMPACT_ATOMS: atom_id res chain seq x y z
N MET A 1 -0.68 -22.40 -27.48
CA MET A 1 -0.56 -21.35 -26.44
C MET A 1 0.41 -21.82 -25.37
N GLN A 2 1.44 -21.05 -25.08
CA GLN A 2 2.33 -21.35 -23.95
C GLN A 2 1.54 -21.25 -22.64
N LYS A 3 1.78 -22.17 -21.69
CA LYS A 3 1.09 -22.15 -20.38
C LYS A 3 1.59 -20.98 -19.54
N LEU A 4 0.69 -20.26 -18.86
CA LEU A 4 1.05 -19.16 -17.94
C LEU A 4 2.03 -19.64 -16.87
N TRP A 5 1.76 -20.81 -16.29
CA TRP A 5 2.60 -21.44 -15.27
C TRP A 5 3.85 -22.06 -15.88
N ASN A 6 4.71 -21.23 -16.50
CA ASN A 6 6.08 -21.61 -16.85
C ASN A 6 6.96 -21.55 -15.59
N ARG A 7 8.17 -22.13 -15.67
CA ARG A 7 9.09 -22.24 -14.55
C ARG A 7 9.37 -20.89 -13.87
N ASN A 8 9.71 -19.87 -14.64
CA ASN A 8 10.11 -18.57 -14.08
C ASN A 8 8.92 -17.80 -13.46
N PHE A 9 7.77 -17.79 -14.13
CA PHE A 9 6.54 -17.20 -13.59
C PHE A 9 6.11 -17.91 -12.30
N THR A 10 6.19 -19.25 -12.26
CA THR A 10 5.85 -20.05 -11.08
C THR A 10 6.78 -19.72 -9.91
N ILE A 11 8.09 -19.70 -10.13
CA ILE A 11 9.08 -19.39 -9.09
C ILE A 11 8.84 -17.98 -8.53
N LEU A 12 8.74 -16.98 -9.40
CA LEU A 12 8.57 -15.59 -8.96
C LEU A 12 7.24 -15.37 -8.24
N THR A 13 6.14 -15.93 -8.75
CA THR A 13 4.81 -15.78 -8.16
C THR A 13 4.69 -16.50 -6.82
N ILE A 14 5.19 -17.74 -6.72
CA ILE A 14 5.15 -18.50 -5.46
C ILE A 14 6.13 -17.91 -4.45
N GLY A 15 7.34 -17.52 -4.85
CA GLY A 15 8.30 -16.83 -3.99
C GLY A 15 7.71 -15.58 -3.39
N SER A 16 7.16 -14.68 -4.23
CA SER A 16 6.48 -13.47 -3.76
C SER A 16 5.27 -13.75 -2.87
N PHE A 17 4.51 -14.81 -3.11
CA PHE A 17 3.40 -15.20 -2.23
C PHE A 17 3.91 -15.65 -0.86
N ILE A 18 4.97 -16.47 -0.81
CA ILE A 18 5.56 -16.95 0.45
C ILE A 18 6.13 -15.77 1.26
N SER A 19 6.91 -14.86 0.64
CA SER A 19 7.44 -13.70 1.34
C SER A 19 6.35 -12.71 1.78
N ALA A 20 5.26 -12.58 1.01
CA ALA A 20 4.11 -11.77 1.40
C ALA A 20 3.36 -12.31 2.62
N LEU A 21 3.30 -13.65 2.83
CA LEU A 21 2.74 -14.24 4.07
C LEU A 21 3.51 -13.76 5.30
N GLY A 22 4.83 -13.85 5.27
CA GLY A 22 5.67 -13.39 6.37
C GLY A 22 5.57 -11.89 6.59
N SER A 23 5.61 -11.09 5.52
CA SER A 23 5.52 -9.63 5.56
C SER A 23 4.18 -9.15 6.13
N ALA A 24 3.07 -9.83 5.82
CA ALA A 24 1.76 -9.51 6.40
C ALA A 24 1.74 -9.71 7.92
N CYS A 25 2.37 -10.77 8.43
CA CYS A 25 2.55 -10.99 9.87
C CYS A 25 3.45 -9.93 10.51
N ALA A 26 4.60 -9.66 9.90
CA ALA A 26 5.58 -8.73 10.42
C ALA A 26 5.04 -7.30 10.51
N GLY A 27 4.23 -6.87 9.52
CA GLY A 27 3.61 -5.55 9.54
C GLY A 27 2.71 -5.33 10.75
N ILE A 28 1.87 -6.30 11.10
CA ILE A 28 1.03 -6.24 12.31
C ILE A 28 1.90 -6.32 13.57
N GLY A 29 2.88 -7.23 13.58
CA GLY A 29 3.80 -7.42 14.70
C GLY A 29 4.59 -6.16 15.05
N PHE A 30 5.14 -5.47 14.06
CA PHE A 30 5.90 -4.23 14.27
C PHE A 30 5.03 -3.08 14.76
N GLY A 31 3.88 -2.85 14.11
CA GLY A 31 2.98 -1.79 14.52
C GLY A 31 2.51 -1.99 15.96
N PHE A 32 2.10 -3.21 16.30
CA PHE A 32 1.69 -3.54 17.66
C PHE A 32 2.83 -3.44 18.67
N LEU A 33 4.04 -3.93 18.34
CA LEU A 33 5.21 -3.85 19.21
C LEU A 33 5.53 -2.40 19.58
N VAL A 34 5.66 -1.53 18.58
CA VAL A 34 5.99 -0.12 18.80
C VAL A 34 4.91 0.55 19.66
N TYR A 35 3.64 0.30 19.38
CA TYR A 35 2.56 0.88 20.18
C TYR A 35 2.51 0.30 21.59
N ARG A 36 2.63 -1.01 21.77
CA ARG A 36 2.62 -1.67 23.09
C ARG A 36 3.72 -1.16 24.01
N GLU A 37 4.95 -1.05 23.48
CA GLU A 37 6.12 -0.66 24.28
C GLU A 37 6.18 0.85 24.58
N THR A 38 5.53 1.69 23.76
CA THR A 38 5.60 3.15 23.92
C THR A 38 4.30 3.77 24.41
N GLY A 39 3.14 3.11 24.21
CA GLY A 39 1.83 3.68 24.48
C GLY A 39 1.51 4.92 23.65
N SER A 40 2.31 5.25 22.64
CA SER A 40 2.30 6.53 21.97
C SER A 40 1.88 6.43 20.50
N PRO A 41 0.70 7.00 20.13
CA PRO A 41 0.30 7.14 18.73
C PRO A 41 1.30 7.98 17.92
N LEU A 42 1.93 8.98 18.54
CA LEU A 42 2.96 9.79 17.87
C LEU A 42 4.20 8.96 17.52
N THR A 43 4.65 8.10 18.41
CA THR A 43 5.80 7.22 18.14
C THR A 43 5.46 6.23 17.02
N LEU A 44 4.25 5.68 16.99
CA LEU A 44 3.78 4.83 15.89
C LEU A 44 3.72 5.61 14.57
N ALA A 45 3.29 6.88 14.60
CA ALA A 45 3.31 7.76 13.43
C ALA A 45 4.73 8.01 12.93
N LEU A 46 5.68 8.32 13.83
CA LEU A 46 7.09 8.54 13.48
C LEU A 46 7.73 7.27 12.91
N PHE A 47 7.42 6.10 13.46
CA PHE A 47 7.85 4.80 12.93
C PHE A 47 7.35 4.58 11.49
N THR A 48 6.07 4.89 11.23
CA THR A 48 5.48 4.79 9.90
C THR A 48 6.12 5.77 8.91
N VAL A 49 6.32 7.00 9.32
CA VAL A 49 6.96 8.05 8.51
C VAL A 49 8.43 7.72 8.23
N ALA A 50 9.15 7.14 9.20
CA ALA A 50 10.52 6.68 9.02
C ALA A 50 10.65 5.57 7.96
N ASN A 51 9.61 4.78 7.71
CA ASN A 51 9.56 3.85 6.58
C ASN A 51 9.24 4.57 5.25
N ILE A 52 8.27 5.50 5.24
CA ILE A 52 7.76 6.14 4.01
C ILE A 52 8.80 7.11 3.39
N ILE A 53 9.49 7.92 4.19
CA ILE A 53 10.44 8.92 3.66
C ILE A 53 11.58 8.26 2.88
N PRO A 54 12.31 7.24 3.42
CA PRO A 54 13.35 6.56 2.65
C PRO A 54 12.79 5.85 1.41
N ARG A 55 11.60 5.23 1.50
CA ARG A 55 10.93 4.65 0.32
C ARG A 55 10.76 5.67 -0.79
N MET A 56 10.26 6.84 -0.44
CA MET A 56 10.02 7.93 -1.39
C MET A 56 11.33 8.38 -2.05
N ILE A 57 12.40 8.60 -1.28
CA ILE A 57 13.71 9.02 -1.80
C ILE A 57 14.30 7.91 -2.67
N THR A 58 14.27 6.67 -2.20
CA THR A 58 14.83 5.52 -2.91
C THR A 58 14.12 5.25 -4.24
N ALA A 59 12.80 5.44 -4.32
CA ALA A 59 12.04 5.28 -5.55
C ALA A 59 12.60 6.15 -6.70
N PHE A 60 13.19 7.28 -6.37
CA PHE A 60 13.81 8.18 -7.34
C PHE A 60 15.22 7.76 -7.77
N LEU A 61 15.97 7.16 -6.86
CA LEU A 61 17.38 6.84 -7.07
C LEU A 61 17.60 5.43 -7.61
N ALA A 62 16.70 4.50 -7.27
CA ALA A 62 16.90 3.08 -7.54
C ALA A 62 16.53 2.65 -8.96
N GLY A 63 15.69 3.40 -9.69
CA GLY A 63 15.29 3.04 -11.06
C GLY A 63 16.49 2.79 -11.97
N PRO A 64 17.41 3.76 -12.14
CA PRO A 64 18.61 3.57 -12.94
C PRO A 64 19.54 2.45 -12.46
N PHE A 65 19.57 2.19 -11.18
CA PHE A 65 20.33 1.07 -10.61
C PHE A 65 19.73 -0.28 -11.03
N VAL A 66 18.41 -0.43 -10.89
CA VAL A 66 17.67 -1.65 -11.25
C VAL A 66 17.78 -1.95 -12.76
N ASP A 67 17.73 -0.91 -13.61
CA ASP A 67 17.79 -1.09 -15.06
C ASP A 67 19.14 -1.58 -15.58
N ARG A 68 20.21 -1.37 -14.82
CA ARG A 68 21.60 -1.75 -15.19
C ARG A 68 22.05 -3.05 -14.56
N HIS A 69 21.36 -3.56 -13.57
CA HIS A 69 21.75 -4.76 -12.86
C HIS A 69 20.74 -5.89 -13.08
N SER A 70 21.17 -7.11 -12.93
CA SER A 70 20.27 -8.25 -13.00
C SER A 70 19.19 -8.15 -11.94
N ARG A 71 17.95 -8.00 -12.39
CA ARG A 71 16.76 -7.87 -11.54
C ARG A 71 16.53 -9.11 -10.71
N THR A 72 16.79 -10.29 -11.30
CA THR A 72 16.77 -11.58 -10.59
C THR A 72 17.75 -11.58 -9.43
N LYS A 73 19.01 -11.11 -9.65
CA LYS A 73 20.02 -11.02 -8.60
C LYS A 73 19.61 -10.04 -7.50
N ILE A 74 19.07 -8.88 -7.86
CA ILE A 74 18.57 -7.90 -6.90
C ILE A 74 17.49 -8.53 -6.01
N ILE A 75 16.50 -9.19 -6.59
CA ILE A 75 15.36 -9.79 -5.88
C ILE A 75 15.84 -10.78 -4.83
N TYR A 76 16.54 -11.86 -5.22
CA TYR A 76 16.96 -12.86 -4.24
C TYR A 76 18.00 -12.35 -3.24
N THR A 77 18.87 -11.38 -3.63
CA THR A 77 19.82 -10.79 -2.68
C THR A 77 19.12 -9.97 -1.61
N LEU A 78 18.11 -9.18 -1.99
CA LEU A 78 17.32 -8.42 -1.03
C LEU A 78 16.49 -9.32 -0.12
N ASP A 79 16.00 -10.46 -0.63
CA ASP A 79 15.30 -11.45 0.18
C ASP A 79 16.26 -12.13 1.17
N PHE A 80 17.50 -12.45 0.81
CA PHE A 80 18.53 -12.93 1.76
C PHE A 80 18.86 -11.88 2.83
N ILE A 81 19.00 -10.61 2.43
CA ILE A 81 19.23 -9.52 3.38
C ILE A 81 18.04 -9.38 4.33
N SER A 82 16.82 -9.46 3.83
CA SER A 82 15.60 -9.42 4.63
C SER A 82 15.52 -10.62 5.58
N ALA A 83 15.80 -11.83 5.10
CA ALA A 83 15.84 -13.04 5.93
C ALA A 83 16.83 -12.89 7.10
N THR A 84 18.05 -12.42 6.82
CA THR A 84 19.06 -12.19 7.84
C THR A 84 18.63 -11.10 8.83
N SER A 85 18.09 -9.98 8.33
CA SER A 85 17.62 -8.88 9.16
C SER A 85 16.48 -9.30 10.09
N PHE A 86 15.48 -10.03 9.57
CA PHE A 86 14.37 -10.54 10.39
C PHE A 86 14.81 -11.62 11.37
N THR A 87 15.82 -12.43 11.03
CA THR A 87 16.43 -13.37 11.99
C THR A 87 17.07 -12.63 13.15
N LEU A 88 17.86 -11.58 12.90
CA LEU A 88 18.47 -10.75 13.93
C LEU A 88 17.41 -10.08 14.83
N ILE A 89 16.34 -9.54 14.20
CA ILE A 89 15.22 -8.96 14.95
C ILE A 89 14.55 -10.00 15.85
N ALA A 90 14.30 -11.20 15.33
CA ALA A 90 13.71 -12.28 16.11
C ALA A 90 14.58 -12.62 17.34
N VAL A 91 15.90 -12.78 17.16
CA VAL A 91 16.86 -13.03 18.25
C VAL A 91 16.83 -11.92 19.30
N ILE A 92 16.84 -10.65 18.85
CA ILE A 92 16.74 -9.49 19.75
C ILE A 92 15.44 -9.54 20.56
N LEU A 93 14.31 -9.83 19.91
CA LEU A 93 13.03 -9.90 20.60
C LEU A 93 12.90 -11.13 21.53
N PHE A 94 13.53 -12.26 21.20
CA PHE A 94 13.62 -13.40 22.10
C PHE A 94 14.44 -13.10 23.37
N SER A 95 15.43 -12.19 23.29
CA SER A 95 16.15 -11.71 24.48
C SER A 95 15.38 -10.71 25.32
N GLY A 96 14.16 -10.33 24.90
CA GLY A 96 13.33 -9.34 25.60
C GLY A 96 13.77 -7.89 25.37
N TYR A 97 14.73 -7.65 24.48
CA TYR A 97 15.24 -6.29 24.25
C TYR A 97 14.40 -5.55 23.22
N PHE A 98 14.01 -4.32 23.56
CA PHE A 98 13.35 -3.36 22.67
C PHE A 98 14.01 -1.99 22.80
N ASN A 99 14.26 -1.35 21.66
CA ASN A 99 14.68 0.04 21.60
C ASN A 99 14.02 0.73 20.40
N VAL A 100 13.23 1.73 20.67
CA VAL A 100 12.41 2.42 19.66
C VAL A 100 13.25 3.05 18.54
N LEU A 101 14.44 3.57 18.85
CA LEU A 101 15.30 4.19 17.84
C LEU A 101 15.87 3.16 16.88
N ILE A 102 16.28 1.99 17.40
CA ILE A 102 16.78 0.89 16.57
C ILE A 102 15.67 0.38 15.65
N PHE A 103 14.47 0.14 16.17
CA PHE A 103 13.34 -0.34 15.37
C PHE A 103 12.89 0.69 14.35
N THR A 104 12.93 1.99 14.67
CA THR A 104 12.63 3.06 13.73
C THR A 104 13.69 3.17 12.62
N ALA A 105 14.96 3.00 12.95
CA ALA A 105 16.02 2.93 11.95
C ALA A 105 15.88 1.70 11.04
N LEU A 106 15.52 0.54 11.59
CA LEU A 106 15.21 -0.65 10.80
C LEU A 106 14.01 -0.46 9.86
N ALA A 107 12.96 0.24 10.31
CA ALA A 107 11.84 0.60 9.44
C ALA A 107 12.28 1.43 8.22
N ALA A 108 13.22 2.37 8.43
CA ALA A 108 13.81 3.14 7.33
C ALA A 108 14.58 2.26 6.35
N VAL A 109 15.40 1.32 6.86
CA VAL A 109 16.14 0.35 6.03
C VAL A 109 15.20 -0.55 5.25
N PHE A 110 14.15 -1.09 5.88
CA PHE A 110 13.14 -1.89 5.18
C PHE A 110 12.39 -1.09 4.12
N GLY A 111 12.14 0.21 4.35
CA GLY A 111 11.57 1.08 3.33
C GLY A 111 12.44 1.16 2.06
N ILE A 112 13.76 1.22 2.23
CA ILE A 112 14.73 1.20 1.10
C ILE A 112 14.70 -0.16 0.39
N ILE A 113 14.83 -1.26 1.15
CA ILE A 113 14.85 -2.63 0.61
C ILE A 113 13.58 -2.91 -0.18
N ASP A 114 12.41 -2.64 0.41
CA ASP A 114 11.12 -2.86 -0.24
C ASP A 114 10.96 -2.08 -1.54
N THR A 115 11.44 -0.83 -1.58
CA THR A 115 11.36 -0.02 -2.79
C THR A 115 12.22 -0.58 -3.92
N ILE A 116 13.46 -0.98 -3.64
CA ILE A 116 14.35 -1.57 -4.65
C ILE A 116 13.79 -2.90 -5.12
N TYR A 117 13.28 -3.73 -4.20
CA TYR A 117 12.63 -5.00 -4.52
C TYR A 117 11.43 -4.80 -5.45
N GLN A 118 10.51 -3.87 -5.12
CA GLN A 118 9.32 -3.60 -5.92
C GLN A 118 9.66 -3.11 -7.33
N LEU A 119 10.66 -2.24 -7.48
CA LEU A 119 11.13 -1.78 -8.78
C LEU A 119 11.72 -2.93 -9.60
N ALA A 120 12.55 -3.77 -8.99
CA ALA A 120 13.12 -4.95 -9.66
C ALA A 120 12.03 -5.95 -10.05
N PHE A 121 11.07 -6.22 -9.14
CA PHE A 121 9.94 -7.09 -9.39
C PHE A 121 9.07 -6.59 -10.54
N MET A 122 8.64 -5.33 -10.52
CA MET A 122 7.80 -4.75 -11.57
C MET A 122 8.49 -4.74 -12.93
N SER A 123 9.81 -4.63 -12.95
CA SER A 123 10.60 -4.66 -14.19
C SER A 123 10.84 -6.08 -14.70
N LEU A 124 10.96 -7.08 -13.82
CA LEU A 124 11.20 -8.48 -14.16
C LEU A 124 9.91 -9.25 -14.48
N PHE A 125 8.82 -8.94 -13.78
CA PHE A 125 7.56 -9.68 -13.84
C PHE A 125 7.01 -9.85 -15.27
N PRO A 126 6.98 -8.80 -16.13
CA PRO A 126 6.55 -8.92 -17.52
C PRO A 126 7.38 -9.93 -18.32
N ASP A 127 8.69 -10.03 -18.06
CA ASP A 127 9.60 -10.92 -18.77
C ASP A 127 9.35 -12.43 -18.44
N THR A 128 8.56 -12.70 -17.39
CA THR A 128 8.16 -14.07 -17.01
C THR A 128 6.86 -14.50 -17.67
N ILE A 129 6.10 -13.57 -18.27
CA ILE A 129 4.73 -13.79 -18.74
C ILE A 129 4.73 -14.12 -20.24
N PRO A 130 4.13 -15.24 -20.67
CA PRO A 130 3.94 -15.55 -22.09
C PRO A 130 3.01 -14.54 -22.77
N ASP A 131 3.25 -14.31 -24.07
CA ASP A 131 2.43 -13.43 -24.89
C ASP A 131 0.92 -13.79 -24.80
N GLY A 132 0.09 -12.76 -24.67
CA GLY A 132 -1.36 -12.90 -24.57
C GLY A 132 -1.90 -13.29 -23.19
N GLN A 133 -1.03 -13.46 -22.16
CA GLN A 133 -1.46 -13.85 -20.81
C GLN A 133 -1.25 -12.77 -19.74
N PHE A 134 -0.87 -11.55 -20.12
CA PHE A 134 -0.61 -10.45 -19.19
C PHE A 134 -1.77 -10.16 -18.25
N SER A 135 -3.01 -10.09 -18.76
CA SER A 135 -4.19 -9.82 -17.93
C SER A 135 -4.35 -10.85 -16.81
N ARG A 136 -4.19 -12.14 -17.12
CA ARG A 136 -4.30 -13.23 -16.12
C ARG A 136 -3.19 -13.16 -15.08
N ALA A 137 -1.96 -12.90 -15.52
CA ALA A 137 -0.79 -12.81 -14.65
C ALA A 137 -0.93 -11.64 -13.65
N TYR A 138 -1.28 -10.46 -14.14
CA TYR A 138 -1.49 -9.29 -13.27
C TYR A 138 -2.69 -9.47 -12.34
N SER A 139 -3.76 -10.13 -12.78
CA SER A 139 -4.89 -10.48 -11.90
C SER A 139 -4.46 -11.37 -10.73
N LEU A 140 -3.64 -12.40 -11.00
CA LEU A 140 -3.08 -13.26 -9.95
C LEU A 140 -2.19 -12.47 -8.99
N SER A 141 -1.26 -11.67 -9.52
CA SER A 141 -0.36 -10.84 -8.71
C SER A 141 -1.11 -9.87 -7.80
N SER A 142 -2.19 -9.26 -8.28
CA SER A 142 -2.99 -8.30 -7.50
C SER A 142 -3.75 -8.93 -6.32
N LEU A 143 -3.93 -10.25 -6.32
CA LEU A 143 -4.57 -10.98 -5.24
C LEU A 143 -3.61 -11.37 -4.10
N ILE A 144 -2.29 -11.35 -4.32
CA ILE A 144 -1.29 -11.79 -3.34
C ILE A 144 -1.48 -11.04 -2.01
N TRP A 145 -1.40 -9.71 -2.04
CA TRP A 145 -1.49 -8.89 -0.83
C TRP A 145 -2.83 -9.00 -0.08
N PRO A 146 -4.00 -8.86 -0.73
CA PRO A 146 -5.27 -9.03 -0.03
C PRO A 146 -5.45 -10.43 0.55
N LEU A 147 -5.02 -11.47 -0.16
CA LEU A 147 -5.15 -12.85 0.29
C LEU A 147 -4.25 -13.14 1.50
N THR A 148 -2.97 -12.72 1.45
CA THR A 148 -2.03 -12.90 2.56
C THR A 148 -2.46 -12.10 3.79
N ALA A 149 -2.92 -10.86 3.62
CA ALA A 149 -3.44 -10.05 4.73
C ALA A 149 -4.69 -10.67 5.36
N ALA A 150 -5.63 -11.20 4.54
CA ALA A 150 -6.85 -11.83 5.04
C ALA A 150 -6.57 -13.04 5.94
N VAL A 151 -5.56 -13.84 5.58
CA VAL A 151 -5.22 -15.09 6.29
C VAL A 151 -4.29 -14.80 7.47
N MET A 152 -3.26 -13.97 7.25
CA MET A 152 -2.19 -13.83 8.23
C MET A 152 -2.51 -12.83 9.35
N ALA A 153 -3.46 -11.90 9.15
CA ALA A 153 -3.80 -10.95 10.20
C ALA A 153 -4.39 -11.63 11.46
N PRO A 154 -5.39 -12.53 11.35
CA PRO A 154 -5.88 -13.25 12.53
C PRO A 154 -4.83 -14.18 13.16
N ILE A 155 -3.99 -14.81 12.35
CA ILE A 155 -2.91 -15.68 12.84
C ILE A 155 -1.89 -14.86 13.65
N ALA A 156 -1.46 -13.72 13.11
CA ALA A 156 -0.53 -12.83 13.80
C ALA A 156 -1.11 -12.31 15.12
N ALA A 157 -2.36 -11.86 15.12
CA ALA A 157 -3.03 -11.38 16.32
C ALA A 157 -3.19 -12.48 17.37
N TYR A 158 -3.53 -13.71 16.95
CA TYR A 158 -3.61 -14.87 17.83
C TYR A 158 -2.25 -15.18 18.47
N MET A 159 -1.18 -15.24 17.67
CA MET A 159 0.17 -15.51 18.16
C MET A 159 0.63 -14.45 19.17
N ILE A 160 0.36 -13.18 18.89
CA ILE A 160 0.70 -12.07 19.78
C ILE A 160 -0.08 -12.14 21.11
N GLY A 161 -1.35 -12.52 21.04
CA GLY A 161 -2.23 -12.55 22.22
C GLY A 161 -2.01 -13.74 23.13
N HIS A 162 -1.50 -14.88 22.61
CA HIS A 162 -1.42 -16.15 23.38
C HIS A 162 0.02 -16.57 23.72
N TYR A 163 1.03 -16.04 23.07
CA TYR A 163 2.42 -16.43 23.31
C TYR A 163 3.27 -15.25 23.77
N VAL A 164 4.04 -15.42 24.82
CA VAL A 164 4.95 -14.40 25.38
C VAL A 164 5.91 -13.88 24.30
N TYR A 165 6.44 -14.76 23.49
CA TYR A 165 7.34 -14.45 22.38
C TYR A 165 6.62 -14.39 21.02
N GLY A 166 5.30 -14.16 21.00
CA GLY A 166 4.51 -14.21 19.78
C GLY A 166 5.05 -13.33 18.67
N ILE A 167 5.47 -12.10 18.97
CA ILE A 167 6.07 -11.20 17.98
C ILE A 167 7.41 -11.73 17.48
N ALA A 168 8.28 -12.23 18.37
CA ALA A 168 9.56 -12.81 17.97
C ALA A 168 9.37 -14.03 17.03
N ILE A 169 8.40 -14.88 17.33
CA ILE A 169 8.02 -16.03 16.47
C ILE A 169 7.55 -15.54 15.09
N LEU A 170 6.75 -14.48 15.02
CA LEU A 170 6.30 -13.91 13.74
C LEU A 170 7.49 -13.34 12.93
N MET A 171 8.46 -12.72 13.58
CA MET A 171 9.69 -12.25 12.90
C MET A 171 10.54 -13.43 12.40
N ALA A 172 10.67 -14.49 13.19
CA ALA A 172 11.36 -15.71 12.78
C ALA A 172 10.64 -16.40 11.59
N PHE A 173 9.30 -16.44 11.63
CA PHE A 173 8.50 -16.93 10.51
C PHE A 173 8.74 -16.09 9.25
N ASN A 174 8.73 -14.75 9.36
CA ASN A 174 9.03 -13.87 8.23
C ASN A 174 10.45 -14.07 7.69
N ALA A 175 11.43 -14.25 8.56
CA ALA A 175 12.79 -14.60 8.15
C ALA A 175 12.82 -15.90 7.34
N ALA A 176 12.13 -16.94 7.79
CA ALA A 176 12.03 -18.23 7.10
C ALA A 176 11.34 -18.09 5.74
N THR A 177 10.26 -17.30 5.63
CA THR A 177 9.56 -17.07 4.36
C THR A 177 10.44 -16.34 3.34
N TYR A 178 11.20 -15.33 3.76
CA TYR A 178 12.17 -14.66 2.89
C TYR A 178 13.30 -15.58 2.46
N LEU A 179 13.82 -16.41 3.37
CA LEU A 179 14.86 -17.40 3.03
C LEU A 179 14.38 -18.40 1.99
N VAL A 180 13.17 -18.93 2.17
CA VAL A 180 12.55 -19.86 1.21
C VAL A 180 12.33 -19.18 -0.14
N ALA A 181 11.79 -17.95 -0.17
CA ALA A 181 11.60 -17.18 -1.39
C ALA A 181 12.94 -16.96 -2.11
N ALA A 182 13.97 -16.49 -1.41
CA ALA A 182 15.31 -16.26 -1.94
C ALA A 182 15.90 -17.55 -2.58
N LEU A 183 15.82 -18.69 -1.88
CA LEU A 183 16.30 -19.98 -2.40
C LEU A 183 15.55 -20.40 -3.67
N PHE A 184 14.23 -20.20 -3.73
CA PHE A 184 13.45 -20.44 -4.94
C PHE A 184 13.91 -19.55 -6.09
N GLU A 185 14.07 -18.26 -5.83
CA GLU A 185 14.40 -17.24 -6.84
C GLU A 185 15.82 -17.39 -7.40
N THR A 186 16.78 -17.93 -6.64
CA THR A 186 18.09 -18.29 -7.18
C THR A 186 18.02 -19.31 -8.32
N THR A 187 16.94 -20.09 -8.39
CA THR A 187 16.75 -21.12 -9.45
C THR A 187 16.14 -20.58 -10.74
N MET A 188 15.77 -19.28 -10.79
CA MET A 188 15.26 -18.63 -12.00
C MET A 188 16.31 -18.61 -13.12
N ARG A 189 15.84 -18.78 -14.36
CA ARG A 189 16.68 -18.75 -15.56
C ARG A 189 16.04 -17.81 -16.58
N ILE A 190 16.31 -16.50 -16.43
CA ILE A 190 15.76 -15.46 -17.32
C ILE A 190 16.93 -14.80 -18.04
N LYS A 191 16.79 -14.61 -19.36
CA LYS A 191 17.71 -13.77 -20.15
C LYS A 191 17.22 -12.34 -20.04
N GLU A 192 17.81 -11.59 -19.13
CA GLU A 192 17.46 -10.20 -18.90
C GLU A 192 18.12 -9.29 -19.95
N LYS A 193 17.35 -8.32 -20.46
CA LYS A 193 17.90 -7.24 -21.29
C LYS A 193 18.28 -6.10 -20.37
N LEU A 194 19.56 -5.93 -20.11
CA LEU A 194 20.08 -4.81 -19.33
C LEU A 194 20.23 -3.56 -20.19
N ASN A 195 20.02 -2.40 -19.58
CA ASN A 195 20.14 -1.12 -20.28
C ASN A 195 21.55 -0.54 -20.08
N ASP A 196 22.39 -0.59 -21.10
CA ASP A 196 23.77 -0.10 -21.07
C ASP A 196 23.87 1.44 -21.36
N LYS A 197 22.73 2.10 -21.64
CA LYS A 197 22.75 3.56 -21.94
C LYS A 197 23.12 4.37 -20.70
N PRO A 198 23.94 5.41 -20.85
CA PRO A 198 24.22 6.33 -19.75
C PRO A 198 22.92 7.00 -19.29
N VAL A 199 22.68 6.98 -17.97
CA VAL A 199 21.54 7.71 -17.37
C VAL A 199 21.97 9.15 -17.19
N GLU A 200 21.22 10.08 -17.75
CA GLU A 200 21.37 11.49 -17.41
C GLU A 200 20.99 11.68 -15.93
N ARG A 201 21.95 12.07 -15.11
CA ARG A 201 21.82 12.16 -13.64
C ARG A 201 20.63 13.00 -13.14
N PHE A 202 20.10 13.88 -13.99
CA PHE A 202 19.02 14.82 -13.65
C PHE A 202 17.71 14.57 -14.40
N GLN A 203 17.61 13.50 -15.19
CA GLN A 203 16.41 13.22 -15.99
C GLN A 203 15.16 13.09 -15.11
N PHE A 204 15.30 12.49 -13.91
CA PHE A 204 14.21 12.35 -12.96
C PHE A 204 13.67 13.71 -12.47
N ILE A 205 14.56 14.66 -12.09
CA ILE A 205 14.14 16.01 -11.63
C ILE A 205 13.45 16.74 -12.78
N ALA A 206 13.97 16.58 -14.01
CA ALA A 206 13.35 17.14 -15.21
C ALA A 206 11.96 16.52 -15.45
N ASP A 207 11.82 15.21 -15.36
CA ASP A 207 10.54 14.50 -15.51
C ASP A 207 9.52 14.90 -14.44
N MET A 208 9.96 15.05 -13.19
CA MET A 208 9.11 15.55 -12.11
C MET A 208 8.68 17.00 -12.35
N ARG A 209 9.61 17.86 -12.75
CA ARG A 209 9.31 19.25 -13.08
C ARG A 209 8.30 19.33 -14.23
N GLU A 210 8.45 18.50 -15.25
CA GLU A 210 7.52 18.42 -16.36
C GLU A 210 6.15 17.87 -15.92
N GLY A 211 6.11 16.80 -15.08
CA GLY A 211 4.88 16.28 -14.50
C GLY A 211 4.12 17.31 -13.69
N PHE A 212 4.81 18.04 -12.79
CA PHE A 212 4.19 19.15 -12.05
C PHE A 212 3.86 20.35 -12.95
N GLY A 213 4.65 20.60 -13.99
CA GLY A 213 4.34 21.60 -15.01
C GLY A 213 3.04 21.31 -15.74
N TYR A 214 2.80 20.03 -16.05
CA TYR A 214 1.58 19.57 -16.69
C TYR A 214 0.33 19.77 -15.81
N TYR A 215 0.46 19.65 -14.47
CA TYR A 215 -0.64 19.98 -13.56
C TYR A 215 -1.05 21.46 -13.59
N LYS A 216 -0.15 22.38 -13.95
CA LYS A 216 -0.50 23.80 -14.08
C LYS A 216 -1.42 24.07 -15.28
N THR A 217 -1.26 23.27 -16.35
CA THR A 217 -2.11 23.37 -17.56
C THR A 217 -3.40 22.57 -17.41
N GLU A 218 -3.34 21.42 -16.70
CA GLU A 218 -4.44 20.48 -16.55
C GLU A 218 -5.04 20.52 -15.15
N LYS A 219 -5.84 21.56 -14.88
CA LYS A 219 -6.47 21.80 -13.56
C LYS A 219 -7.26 20.61 -13.02
N GLY A 220 -7.89 19.81 -13.91
CA GLY A 220 -8.62 18.61 -13.51
C GLY A 220 -7.71 17.52 -12.93
N LEU A 221 -6.52 17.31 -13.52
CA LEU A 221 -5.53 16.37 -13.01
C LEU A 221 -4.95 16.82 -11.67
N LEU A 222 -4.66 18.12 -11.53
CA LEU A 222 -4.24 18.69 -10.24
C LEU A 222 -5.31 18.50 -9.18
N GLY A 223 -6.58 18.76 -9.51
CA GLY A 223 -7.70 18.53 -8.61
C GLY A 223 -7.80 17.07 -8.15
N ILE A 224 -7.60 16.11 -9.05
CA ILE A 224 -7.53 14.67 -8.71
C ILE A 224 -6.34 14.40 -7.80
N GLY A 225 -5.16 14.94 -8.09
CA GLY A 225 -3.96 14.80 -7.26
C GLY A 225 -4.16 15.29 -5.83
N LEU A 226 -4.71 16.48 -5.69
CA LEU A 226 -5.00 17.07 -4.38
C LEU A 226 -6.10 16.32 -3.64
N LEU A 227 -7.18 15.92 -4.31
CA LEU A 227 -8.23 15.09 -3.69
C LEU A 227 -7.64 13.82 -3.07
N PHE A 228 -6.78 13.11 -3.82
CA PHE A 228 -6.17 11.87 -3.31
C PHE A 228 -5.06 12.13 -2.29
N MET A 229 -4.45 13.29 -2.26
CA MET A 229 -3.61 13.74 -1.14
C MET A 229 -4.44 13.84 0.15
N PHE A 230 -5.63 14.48 0.11
CA PHE A 230 -6.52 14.55 1.26
C PHE A 230 -7.04 13.17 1.68
N PHE A 231 -7.39 12.29 0.74
CA PHE A 231 -7.77 10.91 1.06
C PHE A 231 -6.62 10.13 1.70
N SER A 232 -5.38 10.40 1.32
CA SER A 232 -4.22 9.79 1.96
C SER A 232 -4.04 10.25 3.40
N ILE A 233 -4.43 11.49 3.74
CA ILE A 233 -4.53 11.98 5.15
C ILE A 233 -5.57 11.16 5.90
N GLY A 234 -6.77 11.01 5.36
CA GLY A 234 -7.86 10.23 5.97
C GLY A 234 -7.49 8.77 6.18
N TRP A 235 -6.90 8.15 5.16
CA TRP A 235 -6.41 6.78 5.23
C TRP A 235 -5.34 6.61 6.31
N ALA A 236 -4.36 7.51 6.36
CA ALA A 236 -3.28 7.48 7.35
C ALA A 236 -3.81 7.63 8.78
N ALA A 237 -4.79 8.50 8.98
CA ALA A 237 -5.45 8.68 10.28
C ALA A 237 -6.17 7.41 10.75
N HIS A 238 -6.93 6.80 9.84
CA HIS A 238 -7.66 5.56 10.12
C HIS A 238 -6.69 4.41 10.44
N ASP A 239 -5.66 4.24 9.64
CA ASP A 239 -4.67 3.15 9.80
C ASP A 239 -3.86 3.32 11.10
N LEU A 240 -3.51 4.57 11.44
CA LEU A 240 -2.76 4.90 12.65
C LEU A 240 -3.56 4.66 13.94
N LEU A 241 -4.85 5.03 13.95
CA LEU A 241 -5.65 5.06 15.19
C LEU A 241 -6.49 3.80 15.42
N LEU A 242 -6.77 3.02 14.39
CA LEU A 242 -7.68 1.89 14.49
C LEU A 242 -7.13 0.79 15.41
N MET A 243 -5.89 0.36 15.22
CA MET A 243 -5.25 -0.65 16.08
C MET A 243 -5.14 -0.17 17.53
N PRO A 244 -4.61 1.04 17.84
CA PRO A 244 -4.60 1.59 19.18
C PRO A 244 -5.97 1.65 19.85
N TRP A 245 -7.00 1.99 19.10
CA TRP A 245 -8.35 2.03 19.64
C TRP A 245 -8.82 0.65 20.11
N PHE A 246 -8.61 -0.40 19.29
CA PHE A 246 -8.98 -1.76 19.66
C PHE A 246 -8.18 -2.30 20.85
N VAL A 247 -6.91 -2.00 20.90
CA VAL A 247 -5.99 -2.49 21.97
C VAL A 247 -6.28 -1.81 23.31
N ASN A 248 -6.70 -0.54 23.30
CA ASN A 248 -7.02 0.20 24.53
C ASN A 248 -8.49 0.08 24.94
N HIS A 249 -9.31 -0.65 24.17
CA HIS A 249 -10.72 -0.79 24.51
C HIS A 249 -10.93 -1.92 25.52
N GLU A 250 -11.80 -1.72 26.52
CA GLU A 250 -12.03 -2.71 27.60
C GLU A 250 -12.53 -4.08 27.11
N VAL A 251 -13.28 -4.10 25.99
CA VAL A 251 -13.95 -5.31 25.48
C VAL A 251 -13.23 -5.90 24.28
N PHE A 252 -12.54 -5.08 23.49
CA PHE A 252 -11.90 -5.52 22.25
C PHE A 252 -10.41 -5.80 22.44
N THR A 253 -9.87 -6.57 21.52
CA THR A 253 -8.48 -7.00 21.52
C THR A 253 -7.85 -6.80 20.13
N LEU A 254 -6.55 -7.05 20.01
CA LEU A 254 -5.86 -7.11 18.72
C LEU A 254 -6.51 -8.15 17.78
N GLN A 255 -7.09 -9.24 18.33
CA GLN A 255 -7.80 -10.24 17.55
C GLN A 255 -9.03 -9.65 16.86
N ASN A 256 -9.79 -8.82 17.55
CA ASN A 256 -10.95 -8.13 16.97
C ASN A 256 -10.52 -7.18 15.84
N TYR A 257 -9.43 -6.43 16.02
CA TYR A 257 -8.85 -5.60 14.96
C TYR A 257 -8.45 -6.43 13.73
N SER A 258 -7.83 -7.59 13.93
CA SER A 258 -7.38 -8.44 12.83
C SER A 258 -8.52 -8.95 11.95
N PHE A 259 -9.70 -9.21 12.52
CA PHE A 259 -10.88 -9.58 11.72
C PHE A 259 -11.41 -8.44 10.86
N LEU A 260 -11.21 -7.17 11.26
CA LEU A 260 -11.53 -6.05 10.39
C LEU A 260 -10.57 -6.00 9.17
N ILE A 261 -9.27 -6.27 9.39
CA ILE A 261 -8.30 -6.39 8.28
C ILE A 261 -8.70 -7.51 7.32
N THR A 262 -9.09 -8.67 7.87
CA THR A 262 -9.59 -9.80 7.09
C THR A 262 -10.82 -9.40 6.26
N ALA A 263 -11.82 -8.79 6.88
CA ALA A 263 -13.03 -8.35 6.21
C ALA A 263 -12.73 -7.34 5.08
N ASN A 264 -11.85 -6.34 5.35
CA ASN A 264 -11.41 -5.38 4.34
C ASN A 264 -10.74 -6.08 3.14
N SER A 265 -9.85 -7.03 3.43
CA SER A 265 -9.12 -7.78 2.40
C SER A 265 -10.06 -8.65 1.55
N VAL A 266 -11.03 -9.33 2.19
CA VAL A 266 -12.09 -10.08 1.48
C VAL A 266 -12.92 -9.14 0.61
N GLY A 267 -13.29 -7.97 1.14
CA GLY A 267 -13.98 -6.93 0.38
C GLY A 267 -13.20 -6.48 -0.87
N ARG A 268 -11.88 -6.31 -0.75
CA ARG A 268 -10.98 -5.99 -1.87
C ARG A 268 -10.97 -7.10 -2.93
N ILE A 269 -10.92 -8.35 -2.52
CA ILE A 269 -10.97 -9.51 -3.44
C ILE A 269 -12.30 -9.53 -4.18
N ILE A 270 -13.42 -9.41 -3.46
CA ILE A 270 -14.76 -9.37 -4.06
C ILE A 270 -14.88 -8.18 -5.03
N GLY A 271 -14.42 -6.99 -4.63
CA GLY A 271 -14.39 -5.81 -5.48
C GLY A 271 -13.58 -6.02 -6.76
N GLY A 272 -12.40 -6.66 -6.66
CA GLY A 272 -11.55 -7.00 -7.80
C GLY A 272 -12.27 -7.93 -8.80
N ILE A 273 -12.92 -8.98 -8.30
CA ILE A 273 -13.69 -9.92 -9.10
C ILE A 273 -14.91 -9.22 -9.75
N ALA A 274 -15.62 -8.39 -8.99
CA ALA A 274 -16.76 -7.65 -9.51
C ALA A 274 -16.37 -6.72 -10.67
N HIS A 275 -15.22 -6.05 -10.56
CA HIS A 275 -14.72 -5.18 -11.63
C HIS A 275 -14.23 -5.94 -12.88
N TYR A 276 -13.87 -7.20 -12.75
CA TYR A 276 -13.57 -8.05 -13.90
C TYR A 276 -14.83 -8.37 -14.72
N THR A 277 -15.98 -8.53 -14.04
CA THR A 277 -17.24 -8.91 -14.67
C THR A 277 -18.09 -7.72 -15.09
N PHE A 278 -18.02 -6.59 -14.35
CA PHE A 278 -18.86 -5.42 -14.57
C PHE A 278 -18.04 -4.21 -15.03
N THR A 279 -18.43 -3.61 -16.16
CA THR A 279 -17.85 -2.37 -16.66
C THR A 279 -18.80 -1.20 -16.45
N TYR A 280 -18.30 -0.09 -15.90
CA TYR A 280 -19.12 1.11 -15.69
C TYR A 280 -19.21 1.94 -16.97
N PRO A 281 -20.46 2.38 -17.38
CA PRO A 281 -20.62 3.29 -18.49
C PRO A 281 -19.81 4.59 -18.25
N ALA A 282 -19.05 5.03 -19.26
CA ALA A 282 -18.18 6.20 -19.15
C ALA A 282 -18.92 7.45 -18.62
N LYS A 283 -20.13 7.72 -19.09
CA LYS A 283 -20.96 8.86 -18.68
C LYS A 283 -21.33 8.86 -17.18
N LYS A 284 -21.31 7.71 -16.50
CA LYS A 284 -21.69 7.56 -15.09
C LYS A 284 -20.48 7.45 -14.16
N ARG A 285 -19.24 7.31 -14.67
CA ARG A 285 -18.03 7.06 -13.88
C ARG A 285 -17.79 8.10 -12.80
N LEU A 286 -17.93 9.40 -13.13
CA LEU A 286 -17.76 10.46 -12.14
C LEU A 286 -18.79 10.39 -11.02
N ALA A 287 -20.06 10.17 -11.35
CA ALA A 287 -21.12 10.08 -10.34
C ALA A 287 -20.88 8.89 -9.40
N ILE A 288 -20.54 7.72 -9.96
CA ILE A 288 -20.22 6.53 -9.17
C ILE A 288 -18.99 6.78 -8.28
N ALA A 289 -17.94 7.38 -8.84
CA ALA A 289 -16.72 7.69 -8.08
C ALA A 289 -17.00 8.62 -6.89
N VAL A 290 -17.77 9.69 -7.11
CA VAL A 290 -18.13 10.64 -6.03
C VAL A 290 -18.97 9.93 -4.95
N THR A 291 -19.94 9.11 -5.33
CA THR A 291 -20.72 8.30 -4.37
C THR A 291 -19.81 7.38 -3.56
N VAL A 292 -18.88 6.69 -4.23
CA VAL A 292 -17.90 5.80 -3.58
C VAL A 292 -17.03 6.58 -2.60
N TYR A 293 -16.56 7.77 -2.97
CA TYR A 293 -15.73 8.61 -2.10
C TYR A 293 -16.47 9.02 -0.82
N PHE A 294 -17.70 9.53 -0.95
CA PHE A 294 -18.53 9.83 0.22
C PHE A 294 -18.79 8.59 1.08
N SER A 295 -19.11 7.46 0.45
CA SER A 295 -19.38 6.22 1.18
C SER A 295 -18.19 5.75 1.99
N ILE A 296 -16.97 5.77 1.44
CA ILE A 296 -15.75 5.38 2.15
C ILE A 296 -15.54 6.27 3.37
N GLU A 297 -15.65 7.59 3.21
CA GLU A 297 -15.42 8.55 4.29
C GLU A 297 -16.47 8.42 5.41
N ILE A 298 -17.74 8.24 5.05
CA ILE A 298 -18.81 8.03 6.03
C ILE A 298 -18.60 6.72 6.78
N LEU A 299 -18.25 5.63 6.09
CA LEU A 299 -17.95 4.34 6.71
C LEU A 299 -16.77 4.46 7.67
N SER A 300 -15.66 5.09 7.26
CA SER A 300 -14.48 5.28 8.10
C SER A 300 -14.78 6.14 9.34
N ALA A 301 -15.53 7.23 9.18
CA ALA A 301 -15.89 8.13 10.25
C ALA A 301 -16.82 7.50 11.31
N SER A 302 -17.78 6.69 10.86
CA SER A 302 -18.82 6.13 11.71
C SER A 302 -18.51 4.74 12.26
N MET A 303 -17.51 4.04 11.73
CA MET A 303 -17.20 2.65 12.08
C MET A 303 -17.08 2.42 13.58
N LEU A 304 -16.29 3.23 14.29
CA LEU A 304 -16.02 3.04 15.73
C LEU A 304 -17.20 3.35 16.65
N PHE A 305 -18.32 3.84 16.12
CA PHE A 305 -19.57 4.06 16.87
C PHE A 305 -20.55 2.90 16.74
N MET A 306 -20.24 1.90 15.91
CA MET A 306 -21.16 0.82 15.59
C MET A 306 -20.86 -0.46 16.40
N PRO A 307 -21.85 -1.36 16.56
CA PRO A 307 -21.60 -2.69 17.10
C PRO A 307 -20.57 -3.45 16.26
N TYR A 308 -19.82 -4.33 16.90
CA TYR A 308 -18.68 -5.03 16.27
C TYR A 308 -19.02 -5.77 14.97
N ALA A 309 -20.15 -6.46 14.91
CA ALA A 309 -20.59 -7.15 13.69
C ALA A 309 -20.80 -6.17 12.52
N VAL A 310 -21.31 -4.96 12.82
CA VAL A 310 -21.47 -3.89 11.82
C VAL A 310 -20.12 -3.33 11.42
N MET A 311 -19.17 -3.18 12.35
CA MET A 311 -17.80 -2.76 12.01
C MET A 311 -17.15 -3.71 11.00
N ILE A 312 -17.31 -5.03 11.18
CA ILE A 312 -16.80 -6.04 10.23
C ILE A 312 -17.43 -5.85 8.85
N ALA A 313 -18.76 -5.71 8.77
CA ALA A 313 -19.47 -5.50 7.51
C ALA A 313 -19.03 -4.18 6.83
N MET A 314 -18.88 -3.10 7.59
CA MET A 314 -18.41 -1.80 7.10
C MET A 314 -16.98 -1.87 6.59
N SER A 315 -16.10 -2.61 7.28
CA SER A 315 -14.72 -2.83 6.86
C SER A 315 -14.66 -3.59 5.53
N GLY A 316 -15.45 -4.65 5.38
CA GLY A 316 -15.57 -5.39 4.11
C GLY A 316 -16.09 -4.52 2.97
N LEU A 317 -17.14 -3.74 3.22
CA LEU A 317 -17.68 -2.79 2.24
C LEU A 317 -16.65 -1.71 1.86
N SER A 318 -15.90 -1.17 2.83
CA SER A 318 -14.82 -0.21 2.58
C SER A 318 -13.74 -0.80 1.67
N GLY A 319 -13.37 -2.05 1.87
CA GLY A 319 -12.42 -2.76 1.00
C GLY A 319 -12.91 -2.88 -0.45
N LEU A 320 -14.15 -3.25 -0.65
CA LEU A 320 -14.79 -3.32 -1.98
C LEU A 320 -14.82 -1.94 -2.65
N LEU A 321 -15.24 -0.92 -1.92
CA LEU A 321 -15.31 0.45 -2.43
C LEU A 321 -13.93 1.04 -2.73
N ALA A 322 -12.90 0.70 -1.93
CA ALA A 322 -11.53 1.14 -2.18
C ALA A 322 -10.99 0.65 -3.53
N VAL A 323 -11.23 -0.62 -3.88
CA VAL A 323 -10.87 -1.16 -5.20
C VAL A 323 -11.68 -0.50 -6.31
N THR A 324 -12.96 -0.22 -6.06
CA THR A 324 -13.82 0.50 -7.01
C THR A 324 -13.29 1.91 -7.28
N SER A 325 -12.96 2.65 -6.23
CA SER A 325 -12.33 3.98 -6.31
C SER A 325 -11.05 3.95 -7.15
N PHE A 326 -10.15 3.02 -6.82
CA PHE A 326 -8.87 2.85 -7.50
C PHE A 326 -9.05 2.56 -8.99
N ASN A 327 -9.89 1.57 -9.34
CA ASN A 327 -10.08 1.14 -10.72
C ASN A 327 -10.72 2.21 -11.59
N ILE A 328 -11.75 2.91 -11.10
CA ILE A 328 -12.39 4.00 -11.84
C ILE A 328 -11.39 5.13 -12.10
N ARG A 329 -10.66 5.55 -11.07
CA ARG A 329 -9.66 6.61 -11.20
C ARG A 329 -8.54 6.24 -12.16
N MET A 330 -7.91 5.07 -11.96
CA MET A 330 -6.79 4.62 -12.79
C MET A 330 -7.19 4.47 -14.26
N SER A 331 -8.30 3.79 -14.53
CA SER A 331 -8.76 3.61 -15.91
C SER A 331 -9.07 4.94 -16.58
N ALA A 332 -9.71 5.87 -15.88
CA ALA A 332 -10.07 7.18 -16.41
C ALA A 332 -8.82 8.05 -16.68
N THR A 333 -7.90 8.14 -15.72
CA THR A 333 -6.68 8.94 -15.88
C THR A 333 -5.77 8.37 -16.96
N GLN A 334 -5.60 7.05 -17.04
CA GLN A 334 -4.79 6.42 -18.08
C GLN A 334 -5.40 6.56 -19.49
N ALA A 335 -6.74 6.57 -19.59
CA ALA A 335 -7.44 6.82 -20.87
C ALA A 335 -7.29 8.27 -21.33
N TYR A 336 -7.26 9.22 -20.40
CA TYR A 336 -7.15 10.65 -20.68
C TYR A 336 -5.71 11.07 -21.04
N LEU A 337 -4.70 10.54 -20.34
CA LEU A 337 -3.32 10.94 -20.47
C LEU A 337 -2.66 10.46 -21.76
N PRO A 338 -1.86 11.31 -22.45
CA PRO A 338 -0.96 10.86 -23.50
C PRO A 338 0.01 9.79 -22.96
N PRO A 339 0.35 8.75 -23.75
CA PRO A 339 1.26 7.68 -23.30
C PRO A 339 2.59 8.19 -22.71
N THR A 340 3.15 9.25 -23.28
CA THR A 340 4.42 9.86 -22.85
C THR A 340 4.36 10.54 -21.49
N MET A 341 3.16 10.94 -21.02
CA MET A 341 2.97 11.64 -19.73
C MET A 341 2.51 10.72 -18.60
N ARG A 342 2.07 9.50 -18.91
CA ARG A 342 1.49 8.58 -17.91
C ARG A 342 2.43 8.32 -16.74
N GLY A 343 3.69 7.98 -17.00
CA GLY A 343 4.68 7.72 -15.95
C GLY A 343 4.93 8.94 -15.07
N ARG A 344 5.13 10.12 -15.69
CA ARG A 344 5.40 11.37 -14.98
C ARG A 344 4.25 11.81 -14.08
N ILE A 345 3.02 11.71 -14.58
CA ILE A 345 1.81 12.06 -13.80
C ILE A 345 1.57 11.05 -12.68
N ASN A 346 1.76 9.74 -12.93
CA ASN A 346 1.62 8.73 -11.88
C ASN A 346 2.65 8.95 -10.76
N SER A 347 3.90 9.30 -11.08
CA SER A 347 4.94 9.63 -10.10
C SER A 347 4.59 10.87 -9.29
N ALA A 348 4.12 11.94 -9.94
CA ALA A 348 3.69 13.15 -9.27
C ALA A 348 2.46 12.88 -8.35
N GLN A 349 1.51 12.08 -8.81
CA GLN A 349 0.37 11.63 -8.00
C GLN A 349 0.81 10.82 -6.77
N GLY A 350 1.74 9.88 -6.95
CA GLY A 350 2.31 9.08 -5.86
C GLY A 350 3.00 9.97 -4.81
N LEU A 351 3.75 10.98 -5.27
CA LEU A 351 4.38 11.95 -4.37
C LEU A 351 3.35 12.73 -3.55
N LEU A 352 2.30 13.27 -4.19
CA LEU A 352 1.21 13.96 -3.47
C LEU A 352 0.53 13.05 -2.45
N SER A 353 0.25 11.79 -2.81
CA SER A 353 -0.34 10.82 -1.88
C SER A 353 0.58 10.52 -0.70
N ASN A 354 1.89 10.32 -0.93
CA ASN A 354 2.85 10.08 0.16
C ASN A 354 2.97 11.31 1.09
N LEU A 355 2.99 12.53 0.54
CA LEU A 355 2.98 13.75 1.34
C LEU A 355 1.71 13.85 2.18
N GLY A 356 0.55 13.48 1.63
CA GLY A 356 -0.70 13.38 2.38
C GLY A 356 -0.61 12.36 3.52
N THR A 357 -0.07 11.17 3.26
CA THR A 357 0.12 10.13 4.28
C THR A 357 1.05 10.60 5.40
N ILE A 358 2.19 11.21 5.08
CA ILE A 358 3.13 11.76 6.06
C ILE A 358 2.46 12.85 6.91
N ALA A 359 1.79 13.80 6.26
CA ALA A 359 1.08 14.88 6.95
C ALA A 359 -0.04 14.33 7.87
N GLY A 360 -0.80 13.35 7.38
CA GLY A 360 -1.84 12.66 8.15
C GLY A 360 -1.28 11.93 9.37
N CYS A 361 -0.25 11.10 9.18
CA CYS A 361 0.39 10.39 10.28
C CYS A 361 0.92 11.36 11.35
N LEU A 362 1.66 12.40 10.96
CA LEU A 362 2.25 13.34 11.92
C LEU A 362 1.18 14.19 12.63
N ALA A 363 0.26 14.80 11.87
CA ALA A 363 -0.78 15.65 12.46
C ALA A 363 -1.68 14.83 13.40
N VAL A 364 -2.14 13.68 12.97
CA VAL A 364 -3.03 12.82 13.76
C VAL A 364 -2.28 12.20 14.94
N GLY A 365 -1.02 11.79 14.76
CA GLY A 365 -0.17 11.30 15.85
C GLY A 365 0.02 12.34 16.96
N VAL A 366 0.29 13.60 16.59
CA VAL A 366 0.41 14.72 17.55
C VAL A 366 -0.94 14.98 18.24
N ILE A 367 -2.03 15.08 17.48
CA ILE A 367 -3.35 15.32 18.05
C ILE A 367 -3.75 14.19 19.01
N ALA A 368 -3.57 12.93 18.61
CA ALA A 368 -3.91 11.77 19.43
C ALA A 368 -3.08 11.70 20.72
N GLN A 369 -1.81 12.16 20.66
CA GLN A 369 -0.90 12.14 21.82
C GLN A 369 -1.21 13.23 22.84
N TYR A 370 -1.54 14.46 22.39
CA TYR A 370 -1.54 15.64 23.27
C TYR A 370 -2.91 16.27 23.49
N SER A 371 -3.91 15.99 22.64
CA SER A 371 -5.21 16.68 22.77
C SER A 371 -6.15 16.09 23.83
N GLY A 372 -5.90 14.88 24.30
CA GLY A 372 -6.85 14.13 25.15
C GLY A 372 -8.16 13.77 24.47
N LEU A 373 -8.29 14.02 23.17
CA LEU A 373 -9.50 13.70 22.41
C LEU A 373 -9.64 12.19 22.19
N ASN A 374 -10.88 11.72 22.24
CA ASN A 374 -11.19 10.34 21.86
C ASN A 374 -10.87 10.13 20.36
N TYR A 375 -10.25 9.00 20.01
CA TYR A 375 -9.90 8.65 18.65
C TYR A 375 -11.10 8.69 17.68
N ARG A 376 -12.30 8.39 18.16
CA ARG A 376 -13.53 8.54 17.39
C ARG A 376 -13.75 9.98 16.90
N LEU A 377 -13.51 10.97 17.77
CA LEU A 377 -13.67 12.39 17.43
C LEU A 377 -12.58 12.85 16.46
N ILE A 378 -11.36 12.35 16.62
CA ILE A 378 -10.27 12.66 15.68
C ILE A 378 -10.61 12.13 14.28
N LEU A 379 -11.11 10.90 14.17
CA LEU A 379 -11.51 10.32 12.88
C LEU A 379 -12.69 11.08 12.26
N LEU A 380 -13.67 11.51 13.06
CA LEU A 380 -14.77 12.37 12.57
C LEU A 380 -14.24 13.70 12.01
N PHE A 381 -13.30 14.34 12.71
CA PHE A 381 -12.71 15.60 12.27
C PHE A 381 -11.92 15.42 10.96
N VAL A 382 -11.11 14.37 10.86
CA VAL A 382 -10.37 14.07 9.64
C VAL A 382 -11.32 13.74 8.49
N ALA A 383 -12.38 12.98 8.74
CA ALA A 383 -13.39 12.68 7.71
C ALA A 383 -14.12 13.96 7.25
N ALA A 384 -14.36 14.92 8.13
CA ALA A 384 -14.93 16.21 7.72
C ALA A 384 -14.00 16.98 6.78
N ILE A 385 -12.67 16.90 6.99
CA ILE A 385 -11.67 17.50 6.09
C ILE A 385 -11.70 16.80 4.73
N THR A 386 -11.68 15.47 4.69
CA THR A 386 -11.69 14.69 3.44
C THR A 386 -13.01 14.84 2.68
N ILE A 387 -14.13 14.87 3.37
CA ILE A 387 -15.44 15.18 2.78
C ILE A 387 -15.46 16.61 2.20
N SER A 388 -14.88 17.58 2.89
CA SER A 388 -14.75 18.95 2.37
C SER A 388 -13.91 18.99 1.09
N ALA A 389 -12.89 18.14 0.96
CA ALA A 389 -12.13 18.00 -0.27
C ALA A 389 -12.99 17.44 -1.42
N ILE A 390 -13.96 16.55 -1.16
CA ILE A 390 -14.90 16.07 -2.19
C ILE A 390 -15.76 17.23 -2.71
N PHE A 391 -16.20 18.15 -1.83
CA PHE A 391 -16.94 19.33 -2.29
C PHE A 391 -16.05 20.29 -3.07
N LEU A 392 -14.82 20.50 -2.60
CA LEU A 392 -13.90 21.47 -3.21
C LEU A 392 -13.42 21.03 -4.60
N PHE A 393 -13.12 19.73 -4.79
CA PHE A 393 -12.56 19.24 -6.05
C PHE A 393 -13.61 18.66 -7.00
N PRO A 394 -14.15 17.45 -6.82
CA PRO A 394 -15.02 16.85 -7.84
C PRO A 394 -16.37 17.55 -8.01
N ILE A 395 -16.90 18.23 -6.97
CA ILE A 395 -18.18 18.91 -7.07
C ILE A 395 -18.01 20.31 -7.66
N ARG A 396 -17.11 21.13 -7.13
CA ARG A 396 -16.85 22.48 -7.63
C ARG A 396 -16.20 22.48 -9.01
N MET A 397 -15.25 21.56 -9.28
CA MET A 397 -14.55 21.38 -10.55
C MET A 397 -15.21 20.28 -11.41
N LYS A 398 -16.54 20.16 -11.35
CA LYS A 398 -17.29 19.07 -11.99
C LYS A 398 -17.03 18.94 -13.49
N LYS A 399 -16.81 20.05 -14.19
CA LYS A 399 -16.56 20.06 -15.64
C LYS A 399 -15.24 19.37 -15.96
N GLU A 400 -14.18 19.76 -15.29
CA GLU A 400 -12.82 19.24 -15.45
C GLU A 400 -12.75 17.77 -15.06
N PHE A 401 -13.33 17.40 -13.90
CA PHE A 401 -13.42 16.02 -13.47
C PHE A 401 -14.22 15.17 -14.44
N ARG A 402 -15.35 15.66 -14.96
CA ARG A 402 -16.17 14.94 -15.92
C ARG A 402 -15.41 14.67 -17.22
N THR A 403 -14.61 15.60 -17.69
CA THR A 403 -13.77 15.43 -18.89
C THR A 403 -12.79 14.28 -18.71
N ILE A 404 -12.16 14.15 -17.54
CA ILE A 404 -11.18 13.09 -17.27
C ILE A 404 -11.89 11.75 -16.98
N TYR A 405 -12.86 11.73 -16.04
CA TYR A 405 -13.52 10.49 -15.62
C TYR A 405 -14.36 9.83 -16.70
N ASN A 406 -14.93 10.63 -17.60
CA ASN A 406 -15.73 10.11 -18.69
C ASN A 406 -14.92 9.90 -19.99
N ALA A 407 -13.59 10.09 -19.95
CA ALA A 407 -12.75 9.82 -21.10
C ALA A 407 -12.86 8.35 -21.52
N GLU A 408 -13.18 8.13 -22.78
CA GLU A 408 -13.08 6.84 -23.44
C GLU A 408 -11.72 6.81 -24.12
N GLY A 409 -10.93 5.74 -23.86
CA GLY A 409 -9.63 5.59 -24.52
C GLY A 409 -9.81 5.71 -26.04
N ARG A 410 -8.90 6.44 -26.71
CA ARG A 410 -8.89 6.48 -28.17
C ARG A 410 -8.87 5.05 -28.65
N ARG A 411 -9.93 4.62 -29.32
CA ARG A 411 -9.92 3.39 -30.12
C ARG A 411 -8.86 3.64 -31.20
N THR A 412 -7.70 3.02 -31.02
CA THR A 412 -6.67 2.90 -32.09
C THR A 412 -7.18 1.92 -33.12
#